data_918c4a0c9c2eba60e77fc296147de3d8
#
_entry.id   918c4a0c9c2eba60e77fc296147de3d8
#
_cell.length_a   1.000
_cell.length_b   1.000
_cell.length_c   1.000
_cell.angle_alpha   90.00
_cell.angle_beta   90.00
_cell.angle_gamma   90.00
#
_symmetry.space_group_name_H-M   'P 1'
#
loop_
_entity.id
_entity.type
_entity.pdbx_description
1 polymer ?
#
loop_
_entity_poly.entity_id
_entity_poly.type
_entity_poly.pdbx_seq_one_letter_code
_entity_poly.pdbx_strand_id
1 'polypeptide(L)'
;MDLRRDALQILKETSRTFYIPISIMPSGLQEAVASAYLCMRAIDEIEDHATLENHTKGILLQSISQTLQAGVDGFAVDAFSIGFKGYEDSLPEVSLRIREWAILAPESIAPRIWDATAAMADRMAYWSQINWKITNEYDLDRYTFGVAGAVGLLLSDLWSWYDGTTTNRMEAIAFGRGLQAVNILRNNSEDLTRGVNFSRRVGITRTFNSMLVVI
;
A
#
# COMPACT_ATOMS: atom_id res chain seq x y z
N MET A 1 5.84 10.37 23.36
CA MET A 1 4.66 9.52 23.06
C MET A 1 5.18 8.18 22.58
N ASP A 2 4.56 7.07 22.97
CA ASP A 2 4.99 5.75 22.50
C ASP A 2 4.54 5.58 21.05
N LEU A 3 5.49 5.48 20.12
CA LEU A 3 5.22 5.37 18.68
C LEU A 3 4.28 4.21 18.34
N ARG A 4 4.41 3.09 19.06
CA ARG A 4 3.54 1.93 18.88
C ARG A 4 2.07 2.25 19.20
N ARG A 5 1.82 2.95 20.31
CA ARG A 5 0.46 3.35 20.73
C ARG A 5 -0.15 4.33 19.71
N ASP A 6 0.66 5.25 19.26
CA ASP A 6 0.26 6.24 18.27
C ASP A 6 -0.06 5.58 16.92
N ALA A 7 0.80 4.69 16.45
CA ALA A 7 0.55 3.90 15.25
C ALA A 7 -0.76 3.10 15.32
N LEU A 8 -1.08 2.48 16.45
CA LEU A 8 -2.35 1.76 16.64
C LEU A 8 -3.55 2.72 16.62
N GLN A 9 -3.40 3.94 17.09
CA GLN A 9 -4.45 4.96 17.01
C GLN A 9 -4.70 5.37 15.56
N ILE A 10 -3.68 5.73 14.81
CA ILE A 10 -3.79 6.07 13.38
C ILE A 10 -4.33 4.88 12.56
N LEU A 11 -3.88 3.67 12.87
CA LEU A 11 -4.40 2.45 12.24
C LEU A 11 -5.91 2.29 12.50
N LYS A 12 -6.40 2.59 13.70
CA LYS A 12 -7.83 2.55 14.02
C LYS A 12 -8.64 3.57 13.24
N GLU A 13 -8.07 4.74 13.00
CA GLU A 13 -8.71 5.83 12.25
C GLU A 13 -8.74 5.56 10.75
N THR A 14 -7.66 4.99 10.21
CA THR A 14 -7.48 4.75 8.78
C THR A 14 -7.95 3.37 8.31
N SER A 15 -8.15 2.40 9.22
CA SER A 15 -8.55 1.05 8.87
C SER A 15 -9.72 0.55 9.69
N ARG A 16 -10.87 0.38 9.06
CA ARG A 16 -12.04 -0.22 9.69
C ARG A 16 -11.90 -1.73 9.90
N THR A 17 -11.19 -2.42 9.01
CA THR A 17 -11.16 -3.89 8.95
C THR A 17 -9.91 -4.46 9.59
N PHE A 18 -8.74 -3.85 9.35
CA PHE A 18 -7.45 -4.42 9.74
C PHE A 18 -6.99 -4.04 11.15
N TYR A 19 -7.59 -3.02 11.78
CA TYR A 19 -7.24 -2.62 13.14
C TYR A 19 -7.38 -3.77 14.15
N ILE A 20 -8.53 -4.46 14.14
CA ILE A 20 -8.80 -5.53 15.12
C ILE A 20 -7.75 -6.64 15.05
N PRO A 21 -7.54 -7.32 13.90
CA PRO A 21 -6.54 -8.37 13.82
C PRO A 21 -5.12 -7.88 14.13
N ILE A 22 -4.71 -6.69 13.71
CA ILE A 22 -3.38 -6.17 14.00
C ILE A 22 -3.22 -5.85 15.49
N SER A 23 -4.25 -5.29 16.13
CA SER A 23 -4.19 -4.90 17.55
C SER A 23 -4.00 -6.05 18.53
N ILE A 24 -4.36 -7.28 18.12
CA ILE A 24 -4.22 -8.49 18.94
C ILE A 24 -3.00 -9.34 18.59
N MET A 25 -2.19 -8.92 17.60
CA MET A 25 -0.96 -9.62 17.24
C MET A 25 0.08 -9.55 18.37
N PRO A 26 0.93 -10.57 18.51
CA PRO A 26 2.03 -10.53 19.47
C PRO A 26 3.03 -9.44 19.10
N SER A 27 3.76 -8.95 20.15
CA SER A 27 4.81 -7.94 19.98
C SER A 27 5.88 -8.41 18.98
N GLY A 28 6.43 -7.47 18.22
CA GLY A 28 7.31 -7.72 17.09
C GLY A 28 6.55 -7.91 15.79
N LEU A 29 5.64 -8.88 15.72
CA LEU A 29 4.78 -9.06 14.55
C LEU A 29 3.78 -7.89 14.42
N GLN A 30 3.23 -7.42 15.54
CA GLN A 30 2.31 -6.27 15.54
C GLN A 30 2.98 -5.03 14.95
N GLU A 31 4.19 -4.69 15.40
CA GLU A 31 4.94 -3.54 14.91
C GLU A 31 5.31 -3.68 13.43
N ALA A 32 5.71 -4.87 13.00
CA ALA A 32 6.04 -5.14 11.60
C ALA A 32 4.81 -4.99 10.70
N VAL A 33 3.66 -5.58 11.07
CA VAL A 33 2.44 -5.51 10.27
C VAL A 33 1.82 -4.11 10.32
N ALA A 34 1.85 -3.43 11.48
CA ALA A 34 1.38 -2.05 11.60
C ALA A 34 2.23 -1.08 10.76
N SER A 35 3.56 -1.22 10.78
CA SER A 35 4.48 -0.47 9.93
C SER A 35 4.15 -0.68 8.45
N ALA A 36 4.06 -1.94 8.00
CA ALA A 36 3.72 -2.26 6.62
C ALA A 36 2.39 -1.65 6.19
N TYR A 37 1.35 -1.80 7.02
CA TYR A 37 0.03 -1.23 6.74
C TYR A 37 0.07 0.29 6.64
N LEU A 38 0.67 0.99 7.62
CA LEU A 38 0.67 2.46 7.65
C LEU A 38 1.54 3.06 6.56
N CYS A 39 2.69 2.45 6.22
CA CYS A 39 3.48 2.86 5.07
C CYS A 39 2.71 2.72 3.75
N MET A 40 2.02 1.60 3.56
CA MET A 40 1.21 1.37 2.37
C MET A 40 -0.02 2.28 2.34
N ARG A 41 -0.65 2.54 3.49
CA ARG A 41 -1.76 3.50 3.58
C ARG A 41 -1.30 4.92 3.27
N ALA A 42 -0.12 5.30 3.67
CA ALA A 42 0.46 6.62 3.39
C ALA A 42 0.61 6.88 1.88
N ILE A 43 1.04 5.89 1.10
CA ILE A 43 1.15 6.00 -0.35
C ILE A 43 -0.21 5.90 -1.06
N ASP A 44 -1.13 5.09 -0.55
CA ASP A 44 -2.49 4.93 -1.04
C ASP A 44 -3.28 6.26 -0.97
N GLU A 45 -3.17 7.00 0.14
CA GLU A 45 -3.76 8.33 0.29
C GLU A 45 -3.23 9.35 -0.73
N ILE A 46 -1.99 9.23 -1.17
CA ILE A 46 -1.43 10.07 -2.22
C ILE A 46 -1.97 9.65 -3.60
N GLU A 47 -2.02 8.34 -3.88
CA GLU A 47 -2.59 7.82 -5.13
C GLU A 47 -4.05 8.23 -5.28
N ASP A 48 -4.83 8.10 -4.21
CA ASP A 48 -6.27 8.36 -4.17
C ASP A 48 -6.62 9.85 -3.98
N HIS A 49 -5.63 10.72 -3.75
CA HIS A 49 -5.88 12.12 -3.41
C HIS A 49 -6.75 12.84 -4.45
N ALA A 50 -7.83 13.47 -3.98
CA ALA A 50 -8.89 13.98 -4.86
C ALA A 50 -8.47 15.17 -5.74
N THR A 51 -7.56 16.03 -5.25
CA THR A 51 -7.21 17.31 -5.90
C THR A 51 -5.79 17.38 -6.44
N LEU A 52 -4.90 16.43 -6.09
CA LEU A 52 -3.56 16.38 -6.66
C LEU A 52 -3.62 15.93 -8.12
N GLU A 53 -2.89 16.63 -8.97
CA GLU A 53 -2.69 16.21 -10.36
C GLU A 53 -1.93 14.89 -10.43
N ASN A 54 -2.25 14.04 -11.40
CA ASN A 54 -1.65 12.71 -11.54
C ASN A 54 -0.14 12.73 -11.73
N HIS A 55 0.38 13.78 -12.38
CA HIS A 55 1.83 13.98 -12.50
C HIS A 55 2.47 14.24 -11.12
N THR A 56 1.85 15.09 -10.30
CA THR A 56 2.30 15.38 -8.94
C THR A 56 2.25 14.13 -8.05
N LYS A 57 1.16 13.35 -8.12
CA LYS A 57 1.08 12.05 -7.43
C LYS A 57 2.25 11.15 -7.80
N GLY A 58 2.57 11.04 -9.08
CA GLY A 58 3.70 10.26 -9.57
C GLY A 58 5.04 10.73 -8.98
N ILE A 59 5.28 12.05 -8.92
CA ILE A 59 6.51 12.61 -8.34
C ILE A 59 6.62 12.30 -6.85
N LEU A 60 5.55 12.52 -6.09
CA LEU A 60 5.52 12.26 -4.64
C LEU A 60 5.75 10.77 -4.34
N LEU A 61 5.09 9.88 -5.05
CA LEU A 61 5.23 8.43 -4.89
C LEU A 61 6.65 7.95 -5.25
N GLN A 62 7.25 8.49 -6.31
CA GLN A 62 8.63 8.19 -6.68
C GLN A 62 9.64 8.71 -5.64
N SER A 63 9.40 9.90 -5.08
CA SER A 63 10.23 10.44 -4.00
C SER A 63 10.19 9.55 -2.76
N ILE A 64 9.00 9.06 -2.38
CA ILE A 64 8.84 8.09 -1.29
C ILE A 64 9.60 6.80 -1.60
N SER A 65 9.43 6.26 -2.81
CA SER A 65 10.13 5.04 -3.22
C SER A 65 11.64 5.18 -3.08
N GLN A 66 12.22 6.26 -3.61
CA GLN A 66 13.66 6.54 -3.53
C GLN A 66 14.14 6.67 -2.09
N THR A 67 13.37 7.36 -1.23
CA THR A 67 13.71 7.53 0.19
C THR A 67 13.71 6.19 0.93
N LEU A 68 12.71 5.34 0.69
CA LEU A 68 12.63 4.00 1.29
C LEU A 68 13.75 3.08 0.80
N GLN A 69 14.12 3.16 -0.48
CA GLN A 69 15.26 2.40 -1.04
C GLN A 69 16.60 2.86 -0.45
N ALA A 70 16.76 4.15 -0.18
CA ALA A 70 17.94 4.68 0.52
C ALA A 70 18.00 4.25 2.00
N GLY A 71 16.88 3.83 2.57
CA GLY A 71 16.79 3.32 3.94
C GLY A 71 17.27 4.34 4.98
N VAL A 72 18.14 3.89 5.88
CA VAL A 72 18.63 4.71 7.00
C VAL A 72 19.28 6.02 6.53
N ASP A 73 19.99 6.01 5.41
CA ASP A 73 20.64 7.22 4.87
C ASP A 73 19.59 8.24 4.38
N GLY A 74 18.54 7.76 3.71
CA GLY A 74 17.42 8.61 3.30
C GLY A 74 16.67 9.22 4.49
N PHE A 75 16.52 8.46 5.56
CA PHE A 75 15.86 8.93 6.79
C PHE A 75 16.73 9.93 7.57
N ALA A 76 18.06 9.77 7.53
CA ALA A 76 19.00 10.67 8.20
C ALA A 76 18.98 12.09 7.62
N VAL A 77 18.77 12.25 6.32
CA VAL A 77 18.68 13.56 5.64
C VAL A 77 17.25 14.10 5.53
N ASP A 78 16.29 13.44 6.18
CA ASP A 78 14.87 13.78 6.17
C ASP A 78 14.28 13.95 4.75
N ALA A 79 14.64 13.03 3.87
CA ALA A 79 14.28 13.08 2.46
C ALA A 79 12.75 13.06 2.23
N PHE A 80 11.97 12.50 3.15
CA PHE A 80 10.51 12.56 3.08
C PHE A 80 9.98 13.99 3.19
N SER A 81 10.42 14.76 4.19
CA SER A 81 10.00 16.16 4.35
C SER A 81 10.44 17.02 3.17
N ILE A 82 11.62 16.75 2.61
CA ILE A 82 12.09 17.40 1.38
C ILE A 82 11.16 17.07 0.20
N GLY A 83 10.78 15.81 0.04
CA GLY A 83 9.89 15.35 -1.01
C GLY A 83 8.47 15.93 -0.92
N PHE A 84 8.00 16.22 0.29
CA PHE A 84 6.65 16.74 0.53
C PHE A 84 6.58 18.28 0.52
N LYS A 85 7.71 18.96 0.34
CA LYS A 85 7.78 20.42 0.40
C LYS A 85 6.80 21.09 -0.55
N GLY A 86 5.91 21.92 0.02
CA GLY A 86 4.85 22.62 -0.71
C GLY A 86 3.53 21.85 -0.85
N TYR A 87 3.45 20.63 -0.28
CA TYR A 87 2.24 19.81 -0.26
C TYR A 87 1.78 19.46 1.16
N GLU A 88 2.46 19.99 2.20
CA GLU A 88 2.23 19.66 3.61
C GLU A 88 0.78 19.91 4.04
N ASP A 89 0.21 21.03 3.57
CA ASP A 89 -1.16 21.41 3.93
C ASP A 89 -2.25 20.57 3.21
N SER A 90 -1.86 19.87 2.16
CA SER A 90 -2.80 19.07 1.35
C SER A 90 -2.74 17.58 1.65
N LEU A 91 -1.61 17.08 2.14
CA LEU A 91 -1.43 15.66 2.42
C LEU A 91 -1.99 15.27 3.79
N PRO A 92 -2.64 14.10 3.90
CA PRO A 92 -3.14 13.62 5.19
C PRO A 92 -2.00 13.25 6.15
N GLU A 93 -2.28 13.31 7.45
CA GLU A 93 -1.31 13.04 8.51
C GLU A 93 -0.59 11.70 8.33
N VAL A 94 -1.29 10.65 7.93
CA VAL A 94 -0.69 9.34 7.72
C VAL A 94 0.40 9.37 6.64
N SER A 95 0.24 10.17 5.59
CA SER A 95 1.25 10.32 4.53
C SER A 95 2.45 11.14 5.00
N LEU A 96 2.21 12.25 5.71
CA LEU A 96 3.28 13.12 6.23
C LEU A 96 4.17 12.41 7.25
N ARG A 97 3.63 11.44 7.97
CA ARG A 97 4.33 10.68 9.02
C ARG A 97 4.92 9.35 8.55
N ILE A 98 5.04 9.14 7.24
CA ILE A 98 5.54 7.85 6.69
C ILE A 98 6.92 7.45 7.25
N ARG A 99 7.78 8.40 7.59
CA ARG A 99 9.07 8.14 8.26
C ARG A 99 8.86 7.42 9.60
N GLU A 100 7.91 7.87 10.40
CA GLU A 100 7.60 7.28 11.70
C GLU A 100 7.10 5.84 11.53
N TRP A 101 6.26 5.61 10.54
CA TRP A 101 5.76 4.28 10.23
C TRP A 101 6.86 3.35 9.74
N ALA A 102 7.78 3.85 8.93
CA ALA A 102 8.91 3.06 8.42
C ALA A 102 9.87 2.61 9.52
N ILE A 103 10.13 3.45 10.53
CA ILE A 103 11.00 3.12 11.67
C ILE A 103 10.30 2.35 12.79
N LEU A 104 8.99 2.17 12.74
CA LEU A 104 8.23 1.35 13.69
C LEU A 104 8.58 -0.14 13.59
N ALA A 105 8.94 -0.60 12.39
CA ALA A 105 9.26 -1.99 12.15
C ALA A 105 10.53 -2.42 12.90
N PRO A 106 10.58 -3.67 13.43
CA PRO A 106 11.82 -4.23 13.93
C PRO A 106 12.94 -4.20 12.90
N GLU A 107 14.16 -3.80 13.29
CA GLU A 107 15.30 -3.59 12.38
C GLU A 107 15.58 -4.78 11.46
N SER A 108 15.41 -6.00 11.95
CA SER A 108 15.70 -7.23 11.20
C SER A 108 14.72 -7.50 10.04
N ILE A 109 13.56 -6.84 10.00
CA ILE A 109 12.56 -7.00 8.94
C ILE A 109 12.22 -5.67 8.24
N ALA A 110 12.60 -4.54 8.82
CA ALA A 110 12.31 -3.21 8.30
C ALA A 110 12.72 -3.03 6.81
N PRO A 111 13.92 -3.45 6.36
CA PRO A 111 14.30 -3.32 4.95
C PRO A 111 13.34 -4.04 4.00
N ARG A 112 12.79 -5.19 4.41
CA ARG A 112 11.84 -5.94 3.58
C ARG A 112 10.50 -5.20 3.44
N ILE A 113 10.08 -4.49 4.48
CA ILE A 113 8.87 -3.64 4.46
C ILE A 113 9.11 -2.42 3.57
N TRP A 114 10.26 -1.77 3.71
CA TRP A 114 10.64 -0.60 2.89
C TRP A 114 10.68 -0.94 1.40
N ASP A 115 11.33 -2.04 1.03
CA ASP A 115 11.39 -2.53 -0.36
C ASP A 115 10.00 -2.82 -0.93
N ALA A 116 9.14 -3.48 -0.15
CA ALA A 116 7.78 -3.78 -0.58
C ALA A 116 6.95 -2.51 -0.79
N THR A 117 7.07 -1.53 0.12
CA THR A 117 6.39 -0.24 0.02
C THR A 117 6.94 0.59 -1.14
N ALA A 118 8.25 0.65 -1.32
CA ALA A 118 8.89 1.33 -2.44
C ALA A 118 8.42 0.77 -3.78
N ALA A 119 8.44 -0.56 -3.93
CA ALA A 119 7.96 -1.21 -5.15
C ALA A 119 6.46 -0.97 -5.41
N MET A 120 5.64 -0.85 -4.35
CA MET A 120 4.22 -0.50 -4.49
C MET A 120 4.07 0.97 -4.90
N ALA A 121 4.83 1.89 -4.30
CA ALA A 121 4.83 3.32 -4.65
C ALA A 121 5.23 3.54 -6.11
N ASP A 122 6.26 2.86 -6.63
CA ASP A 122 6.66 2.92 -8.05
C ASP A 122 5.55 2.47 -8.99
N ARG A 123 4.82 1.41 -8.62
CA ARG A 123 3.69 0.91 -9.42
C ARG A 123 2.51 1.89 -9.41
N MET A 124 2.18 2.45 -8.25
CA MET A 124 1.16 3.48 -8.12
C MET A 124 1.54 4.74 -8.91
N ALA A 125 2.80 5.17 -8.86
CA ALA A 125 3.31 6.28 -9.67
C ALA A 125 3.13 6.03 -11.18
N TYR A 126 3.46 4.82 -11.64
CA TYR A 126 3.25 4.43 -13.05
C TYR A 126 1.77 4.52 -13.45
N TRP A 127 0.87 3.94 -12.65
CA TRP A 127 -0.55 3.95 -12.96
C TRP A 127 -1.16 5.36 -12.92
N SER A 128 -0.75 6.19 -11.97
CA SER A 128 -1.16 7.60 -11.88
C SER A 128 -0.74 8.38 -13.14
N GLN A 129 0.51 8.23 -13.59
CA GLN A 129 1.04 8.92 -14.77
C GLN A 129 0.34 8.56 -16.07
N ILE A 130 -0.17 7.33 -16.19
CA ILE A 130 -0.96 6.90 -17.34
C ILE A 130 -2.48 7.02 -17.14
N ASN A 131 -2.91 7.76 -16.11
CA ASN A 131 -4.32 7.99 -15.75
C ASN A 131 -5.10 6.67 -15.60
N TRP A 132 -4.51 5.67 -14.93
CA TRP A 132 -5.08 4.32 -14.74
C TRP A 132 -5.68 3.74 -16.03
N LYS A 133 -4.95 3.87 -17.14
CA LYS A 133 -5.38 3.35 -18.44
C LYS A 133 -5.29 1.83 -18.46
N ILE A 134 -6.26 1.20 -17.82
CA ILE A 134 -6.45 -0.26 -17.81
C ILE A 134 -7.33 -0.63 -18.98
N THR A 135 -6.76 -1.33 -19.97
CA THR A 135 -7.43 -1.57 -21.26
C THR A 135 -7.77 -3.03 -21.53
N ASN A 136 -7.18 -3.95 -20.78
CA ASN A 136 -7.34 -5.39 -20.93
C ASN A 136 -7.13 -6.12 -19.59
N GLU A 137 -7.33 -7.43 -19.59
CA GLU A 137 -7.18 -8.28 -18.39
C GLU A 137 -5.73 -8.30 -17.87
N TYR A 138 -4.74 -8.22 -18.74
CA TYR A 138 -3.34 -8.18 -18.33
C TYR A 138 -3.00 -6.89 -17.58
N ASP A 139 -3.53 -5.74 -17.99
CA ASP A 139 -3.36 -4.48 -17.28
C ASP A 139 -4.01 -4.56 -15.89
N LEU A 140 -5.23 -5.12 -15.81
CA LEU A 140 -5.94 -5.32 -14.53
C LEU A 140 -5.17 -6.26 -13.61
N ASP A 141 -4.60 -7.32 -14.17
CA ASP A 141 -3.77 -8.29 -13.47
C ASP A 141 -2.53 -7.65 -12.86
N ARG A 142 -1.83 -6.85 -13.64
CA ARG A 142 -0.65 -6.07 -13.20
C ARG A 142 -1.01 -5.07 -12.12
N TYR A 143 -2.13 -4.35 -12.28
CA TYR A 143 -2.61 -3.38 -11.29
C TYR A 143 -2.95 -4.07 -9.97
N THR A 144 -3.83 -5.06 -9.98
CA THR A 144 -4.27 -5.76 -8.77
C THR A 144 -3.13 -6.51 -8.06
N PHE A 145 -2.17 -7.06 -8.82
CA PHE A 145 -0.95 -7.60 -8.24
C PHE A 145 -0.12 -6.48 -7.57
N GLY A 146 0.05 -5.35 -8.26
CA GLY A 146 0.90 -4.24 -7.82
C GLY A 146 0.46 -3.62 -6.50
N VAL A 147 -0.84 -3.42 -6.33
CA VAL A 147 -1.41 -2.72 -5.16
C VAL A 147 -1.91 -3.65 -4.05
N ALA A 148 -2.11 -4.95 -4.31
CA ALA A 148 -2.65 -5.86 -3.30
C ALA A 148 -2.04 -7.28 -3.34
N GLY A 149 -1.81 -7.88 -4.50
CA GLY A 149 -1.22 -9.23 -4.57
C GLY A 149 0.17 -9.27 -3.94
N ALA A 150 0.99 -8.23 -4.16
CA ALA A 150 2.32 -8.10 -3.57
C ALA A 150 2.28 -7.95 -2.03
N VAL A 151 1.19 -7.42 -1.47
CA VAL A 151 0.98 -7.37 0.00
C VAL A 151 0.86 -8.77 0.58
N GLY A 152 0.20 -9.70 -0.12
CA GLY A 152 0.14 -11.10 0.29
C GLY A 152 1.54 -11.74 0.40
N LEU A 153 2.46 -11.40 -0.52
CA LEU A 153 3.86 -11.84 -0.44
C LEU A 153 4.58 -11.24 0.76
N LEU A 154 4.39 -9.94 1.02
CA LEU A 154 4.99 -9.30 2.19
C LEU A 154 4.48 -9.95 3.49
N LEU A 155 3.18 -10.16 3.63
CA LEU A 155 2.62 -10.84 4.80
C LEU A 155 3.22 -12.25 4.96
N SER A 156 3.38 -13.01 3.89
CA SER A 156 4.05 -14.31 3.91
C SER A 156 5.48 -14.22 4.46
N ASP A 157 6.23 -13.17 4.05
CA ASP A 157 7.60 -12.94 4.52
C ASP A 157 7.62 -12.53 6.01
N LEU A 158 6.66 -11.70 6.47
CA LEU A 158 6.55 -11.29 7.87
C LEU A 158 6.26 -12.47 8.81
N TRP A 159 5.35 -13.38 8.43
CA TRP A 159 5.07 -14.59 9.20
C TRP A 159 6.27 -15.54 9.21
N SER A 160 6.92 -15.73 8.07
CA SER A 160 8.13 -16.54 8.00
C SER A 160 9.27 -15.99 8.86
N TRP A 161 9.44 -14.66 8.87
CA TRP A 161 10.41 -13.98 9.74
C TRP A 161 10.08 -14.14 11.22
N TYR A 162 8.79 -14.03 11.58
CA TYR A 162 8.37 -14.00 12.98
C TYR A 162 8.48 -15.37 13.67
N ASP A 163 7.96 -16.42 13.07
CA ASP A 163 7.85 -17.75 13.69
C ASP A 163 8.18 -18.92 12.74
N GLY A 164 8.68 -18.64 11.53
CA GLY A 164 9.03 -19.67 10.55
C GLY A 164 7.83 -20.22 9.78
N THR A 165 6.65 -19.64 9.92
CA THR A 165 5.45 -20.08 9.17
C THR A 165 5.69 -20.05 7.66
N THR A 166 5.44 -21.18 7.01
CA THR A 166 5.50 -21.30 5.54
C THR A 166 4.09 -21.17 4.97
N THR A 167 3.93 -20.30 3.99
CA THR A 167 2.65 -20.05 3.32
C THR A 167 2.73 -20.46 1.86
N ASN A 168 1.58 -20.77 1.25
CA ASN A 168 1.48 -20.88 -0.19
C ASN A 168 1.47 -19.46 -0.80
N ARG A 169 2.61 -19.06 -1.37
CA ARG A 169 2.80 -17.70 -1.91
C ARG A 169 1.85 -17.38 -3.07
N MET A 170 1.47 -18.38 -3.88
CA MET A 170 0.50 -18.19 -4.97
C MET A 170 -0.90 -17.92 -4.44
N GLU A 171 -1.32 -18.62 -3.40
CA GLU A 171 -2.60 -18.36 -2.71
C GLU A 171 -2.60 -16.99 -2.00
N ALA A 172 -1.49 -16.60 -1.39
CA ALA A 172 -1.35 -15.28 -0.79
C ALA A 172 -1.50 -14.14 -1.82
N ILE A 173 -0.92 -14.29 -3.01
CA ILE A 173 -1.11 -13.35 -4.13
C ILE A 173 -2.58 -13.34 -4.57
N ALA A 174 -3.16 -14.52 -4.78
CA ALA A 174 -4.54 -14.66 -5.24
C ALA A 174 -5.53 -14.04 -4.24
N PHE A 175 -5.31 -14.23 -2.94
CA PHE A 175 -6.11 -13.63 -1.87
C PHE A 175 -6.04 -12.09 -1.91
N GLY A 176 -4.84 -11.52 -1.97
CA GLY A 176 -4.67 -10.06 -2.07
C GLY A 176 -5.36 -9.48 -3.31
N ARG A 177 -5.20 -10.13 -4.48
CA ARG A 177 -5.87 -9.72 -5.72
C ARG A 177 -7.39 -9.83 -5.63
N GLY A 178 -7.91 -10.86 -4.97
CA GLY A 178 -9.34 -11.04 -4.72
C GLY A 178 -9.91 -9.92 -3.85
N LEU A 179 -9.22 -9.52 -2.78
CA LEU A 179 -9.61 -8.37 -1.95
C LEU A 179 -9.66 -7.08 -2.78
N GLN A 180 -8.68 -6.84 -3.64
CA GLN A 180 -8.68 -5.66 -4.52
C GLN A 180 -9.80 -5.70 -5.55
N ALA A 181 -10.12 -6.87 -6.08
CA ALA A 181 -11.27 -7.03 -6.96
C ALA A 181 -12.59 -6.62 -6.28
N VAL A 182 -12.79 -7.02 -5.02
CA VAL A 182 -13.94 -6.60 -4.21
C VAL A 182 -13.94 -5.09 -3.99
N ASN A 183 -12.77 -4.47 -3.69
CA ASN A 183 -12.65 -3.03 -3.52
C ASN A 183 -13.03 -2.27 -4.81
N ILE A 184 -12.54 -2.69 -5.96
CA ILE A 184 -12.89 -2.12 -7.27
C ILE A 184 -14.40 -2.18 -7.52
N LEU A 185 -15.04 -3.31 -7.25
CA LEU A 185 -16.49 -3.46 -7.41
C LEU A 185 -17.27 -2.55 -6.46
N ARG A 186 -16.82 -2.45 -5.21
CA ARG A 186 -17.45 -1.64 -4.18
C ARG A 186 -17.32 -0.15 -4.44
N ASN A 187 -16.15 0.30 -4.88
CA ASN A 187 -15.82 1.72 -5.04
C ASN A 187 -16.02 2.23 -6.48
N ASN A 188 -16.60 1.43 -7.36
CA ASN A 188 -16.74 1.74 -8.79
C ASN A 188 -17.37 3.13 -9.07
N SER A 189 -18.32 3.59 -8.27
CA SER A 189 -18.92 4.92 -8.41
C SER A 189 -17.95 6.05 -8.05
N GLU A 190 -17.14 5.88 -7.01
CA GLU A 190 -16.12 6.84 -6.59
C GLU A 190 -14.96 6.88 -7.59
N ASP A 191 -14.52 5.73 -8.07
CA ASP A 191 -13.47 5.60 -9.08
C ASP A 191 -13.84 6.31 -10.37
N LEU A 192 -15.11 6.19 -10.80
CA LEU A 192 -15.62 6.90 -11.97
C LEU A 192 -15.58 8.43 -11.81
N THR A 193 -15.82 8.97 -10.60
CA THR A 193 -15.73 10.41 -10.35
C THR A 193 -14.29 10.92 -10.45
N ARG A 194 -13.31 10.06 -10.16
CA ARG A 194 -11.87 10.35 -10.29
C ARG A 194 -11.34 10.09 -11.72
N GLY A 195 -12.22 9.68 -12.66
CA GLY A 195 -11.84 9.35 -14.02
C GLY A 195 -11.22 7.96 -14.18
N VAL A 196 -11.18 7.15 -13.12
CA VAL A 196 -10.70 5.77 -13.14
C VAL A 196 -11.83 4.83 -13.50
N ASN A 197 -11.69 4.06 -14.55
CA ASN A 197 -12.73 3.15 -15.02
C ASN A 197 -12.18 1.75 -15.26
N PHE A 198 -12.38 0.89 -14.29
CA PHE A 198 -12.00 -0.52 -14.36
C PHE A 198 -12.99 -1.37 -15.18
N SER A 199 -14.22 -0.87 -15.42
CA SER A 199 -15.33 -1.70 -15.91
C SER A 199 -15.56 -1.68 -17.42
N ARG A 200 -15.11 -0.64 -18.11
CA ARG A 200 -15.58 -0.37 -19.49
C ARG A 200 -14.96 -1.25 -20.59
N ARG A 201 -13.86 -1.97 -20.35
CA ARG A 201 -13.11 -2.68 -21.39
C ARG A 201 -12.69 -4.11 -21.03
N VAL A 202 -12.77 -4.47 -19.77
CA VAL A 202 -12.46 -5.81 -19.31
C VAL A 202 -13.80 -6.48 -19.01
N GLY A 203 -14.06 -7.66 -19.53
CA GLY A 203 -15.27 -8.43 -19.19
C GLY A 203 -15.25 -8.83 -17.70
N ILE A 204 -15.34 -7.82 -16.85
CA ILE A 204 -15.11 -7.82 -15.40
C ILE A 204 -15.74 -9.02 -14.73
N THR A 205 -16.95 -9.39 -15.14
CA THR A 205 -17.70 -10.49 -14.53
C THR A 205 -16.98 -11.83 -14.64
N ARG A 206 -16.21 -12.07 -15.70
CA ARG A 206 -15.51 -13.34 -15.91
C ARG A 206 -14.19 -13.41 -15.14
N THR A 207 -13.43 -12.34 -15.17
CA THR A 207 -12.12 -12.25 -14.49
C THR A 207 -12.28 -12.19 -12.99
N PHE A 208 -13.26 -11.43 -12.48
CA PHE A 208 -13.55 -11.37 -11.04
C PHE A 208 -14.11 -12.69 -10.51
N ASN A 209 -14.94 -13.41 -11.25
CA ASN A 209 -15.39 -14.74 -10.84
C ASN A 209 -14.23 -15.73 -10.68
N SER A 210 -13.22 -15.67 -11.55
CA SER A 210 -12.02 -16.51 -11.41
C SER A 210 -11.13 -16.10 -10.22
N MET A 211 -11.11 -14.83 -9.84
CA MET A 211 -10.38 -14.32 -8.66
C MET A 211 -11.11 -14.61 -7.34
N LEU A 212 -12.45 -14.57 -7.34
CA LEU A 212 -13.27 -14.81 -6.15
C LEU A 212 -13.44 -16.31 -5.79
N VAL A 213 -13.20 -17.22 -6.72
CA VAL A 213 -13.26 -18.69 -6.46
C VAL A 213 -12.12 -19.17 -5.54
N VAL A 214 -11.12 -18.32 -5.27
CA VAL A 214 -9.94 -18.64 -4.43
C VAL A 214 -10.09 -18.11 -2.99
N ILE A 215 -11.18 -17.39 -2.65
CA ILE A 215 -11.51 -16.91 -1.31
C ILE A 215 -12.58 -17.80 -0.69
#